data_a9901a0265aa30f5cccbd47569732c2a
#
_entry.id   a9901a0265aa30f5cccbd47569732c2a
#
_cell.length_a   1.000
_cell.length_b   1.000
_cell.length_c   1.000
_cell.angle_alpha   90.00
_cell.angle_beta   90.00
_cell.angle_gamma   90.00
#
_symmetry.space_group_name_H-M   'P 1'
#
loop_
_entity.id
_entity.type
_entity.pdbx_description
1 polymer ?
#
loop_
_entity_poly.entity_id
_entity_poly.type
_entity_poly.pdbx_seq_one_letter_code
_entity_poly.pdbx_strand_id
1 'polypeptide(L)'
;CPFIINQNRYSIFDRTIENNALKDTAYELKKGIIAFSPLSQGLLTNRYLNGIPTDSRIATDGRFLKESALTPEKLAQIQALNVLAGERGQTLAEMALSWILRDDKVTSVLIGASKPEQILDNIKIIGHTDFTEEELQKIETIVQG
;
A
#
# COMPACT_ATOMS: atom_id res chain seq x y z
N CYS A 1 16.31 21.98 -15.70
CA CYS A 1 16.88 21.48 -14.44
C CYS A 1 16.67 19.99 -14.35
N PRO A 2 17.71 19.15 -14.20
CA PRO A 2 17.53 17.71 -14.09
C PRO A 2 16.87 17.38 -12.75
N PHE A 3 15.71 16.73 -12.74
CA PHE A 3 15.12 16.19 -11.54
C PHE A 3 15.81 14.86 -11.16
N ILE A 4 15.85 14.56 -9.87
CA ILE A 4 16.49 13.36 -9.33
C ILE A 4 15.43 12.34 -8.91
N ILE A 5 14.29 12.82 -8.39
CA ILE A 5 13.26 12.02 -7.77
C ILE A 5 11.88 12.52 -8.17
N ASN A 6 10.93 11.59 -8.30
CA ASN A 6 9.54 11.85 -8.59
C ASN A 6 8.67 11.34 -7.43
N GLN A 7 7.68 12.09 -7.01
CA GLN A 7 6.75 11.69 -5.96
C GLN A 7 5.38 11.40 -6.54
N ASN A 8 4.88 10.18 -6.32
CA ASN A 8 3.60 9.73 -6.84
C ASN A 8 2.79 8.95 -5.81
N ARG A 9 1.47 8.94 -5.98
CA ARG A 9 0.61 8.01 -5.28
C ARG A 9 0.86 6.61 -5.82
N TYR A 10 1.09 5.66 -4.92
CA TYR A 10 1.26 4.27 -5.29
C TYR A 10 0.93 3.34 -4.13
N SER A 11 0.11 2.34 -4.40
CA SER A 11 -0.30 1.33 -3.44
C SER A 11 -0.81 0.08 -4.16
N ILE A 12 -1.14 -0.97 -3.44
CA ILE A 12 -1.80 -2.16 -3.99
C ILE A 12 -3.10 -1.78 -4.74
N PHE A 13 -3.83 -0.74 -4.29
CA PHE A 13 -5.08 -0.29 -4.90
C PHE A 13 -4.92 0.85 -5.93
N ASP A 14 -3.78 1.50 -5.99
CA ASP A 14 -3.52 2.57 -6.98
C ASP A 14 -2.23 2.24 -7.75
N ARG A 15 -2.43 1.71 -8.94
CA ARG A 15 -1.40 1.25 -9.87
C ARG A 15 -1.15 2.21 -11.03
N THR A 16 -1.54 3.48 -10.90
CA THR A 16 -1.46 4.47 -12.00
C THR A 16 -0.05 4.55 -12.58
N ILE A 17 0.99 4.55 -11.74
CA ILE A 17 2.39 4.64 -12.21
C ILE A 17 2.92 3.38 -12.89
N GLU A 18 2.27 2.24 -12.70
CA GLU A 18 2.54 1.02 -13.46
C GLU A 18 1.84 1.10 -14.82
N ASN A 19 0.55 1.43 -14.81
CA ASN A 19 -0.31 1.46 -16.02
C ASN A 19 0.13 2.50 -17.06
N ASN A 20 0.75 3.60 -16.63
CA ASN A 20 1.26 4.66 -17.52
C ASN A 20 2.78 4.55 -17.78
N ALA A 21 3.40 3.42 -17.40
CA ALA A 21 4.82 3.12 -17.56
C ALA A 21 5.79 4.08 -16.83
N LEU A 22 5.30 4.98 -15.97
CA LEU A 22 6.16 5.94 -15.27
C LEU A 22 7.17 5.25 -14.37
N LYS A 23 6.76 4.17 -13.67
CA LYS A 23 7.61 3.41 -12.77
C LYS A 23 8.82 2.80 -13.49
N ASP A 24 8.57 2.16 -14.63
CA ASP A 24 9.63 1.54 -15.43
C ASP A 24 10.51 2.59 -16.10
N THR A 25 9.93 3.63 -16.68
CA THR A 25 10.67 4.74 -17.30
C THR A 25 11.58 5.45 -16.28
N ALA A 26 11.10 5.71 -15.07
CA ALA A 26 11.92 6.33 -14.02
C ALA A 26 13.10 5.44 -13.65
N TYR A 27 12.88 4.13 -13.51
CA TYR A 27 13.93 3.17 -13.22
C TYR A 27 15.00 3.11 -14.33
N GLU A 28 14.59 3.03 -15.59
CA GLU A 28 15.48 3.04 -16.75
C GLU A 28 16.34 4.32 -16.81
N LEU A 29 15.73 5.46 -16.49
CA LEU A 29 16.40 6.75 -16.45
C LEU A 29 17.20 6.98 -15.14
N LYS A 30 17.28 5.99 -14.26
CA LYS A 30 17.95 6.06 -12.94
C LYS A 30 17.44 7.22 -12.10
N LYS A 31 16.12 7.42 -12.09
CA LYS A 31 15.41 8.40 -11.27
C LYS A 31 14.70 7.70 -10.13
N GLY A 32 14.76 8.31 -8.95
CA GLY A 32 14.04 7.79 -7.80
C GLY A 32 12.55 8.03 -7.85
N ILE A 33 11.78 7.15 -7.19
CA ILE A 33 10.36 7.35 -6.90
C ILE A 33 10.16 7.33 -5.39
N ILE A 34 9.42 8.33 -4.88
CA ILE A 34 8.87 8.32 -3.52
C ILE A 34 7.37 8.06 -3.65
N ALA A 35 6.89 6.98 -3.04
CA ALA A 35 5.47 6.64 -3.01
C ALA A 35 4.78 7.31 -1.81
N PHE A 36 3.69 8.05 -2.05
CA PHE A 36 2.82 8.55 -0.99
C PHE A 36 1.48 7.81 -0.97
N SER A 37 0.76 7.88 0.16
CA SER A 37 -0.48 7.12 0.43
C SER A 37 -0.33 5.59 0.24
N PRO A 38 0.76 4.99 0.71
CA PRO A 38 1.06 3.57 0.45
C PRO A 38 0.02 2.62 1.05
N LEU A 39 -0.65 3.04 2.13
CA LEU A 39 -1.70 2.28 2.81
C LEU A 39 -3.12 2.69 2.37
N SER A 40 -3.26 3.37 1.22
CA SER A 40 -4.55 3.81 0.68
C SER A 40 -5.41 4.53 1.74
N GLN A 41 -4.80 5.50 2.43
CA GLN A 41 -5.42 6.29 3.52
C GLN A 41 -5.89 5.44 4.72
N GLY A 42 -5.26 4.30 4.94
CA GLY A 42 -5.52 3.38 6.04
C GLY A 42 -6.40 2.17 5.68
N LEU A 43 -6.90 2.08 4.44
CA LEU A 43 -7.66 0.91 3.97
C LEU A 43 -6.83 -0.39 4.03
N LEU A 44 -5.53 -0.30 3.76
CA LEU A 44 -4.58 -1.41 3.84
C LEU A 44 -3.99 -1.57 5.26
N THR A 45 -4.85 -1.51 6.26
CA THR A 45 -4.52 -1.77 7.67
C THR A 45 -5.63 -2.60 8.32
N ASN A 46 -5.39 -3.12 9.52
CA ASN A 46 -6.41 -3.90 10.27
C ASN A 46 -7.60 -3.03 10.69
N ARG A 47 -7.53 -1.70 10.51
CA ARG A 47 -8.51 -0.75 11.04
C ARG A 47 -9.91 -0.96 10.47
N TYR A 48 -10.01 -1.38 9.22
CA TYR A 48 -11.29 -1.52 8.50
C TYR A 48 -11.74 -2.96 8.30
N LEU A 49 -11.05 -3.95 8.84
CA LEU A 49 -11.38 -5.39 8.67
C LEU A 49 -12.78 -5.75 9.18
N ASN A 50 -13.25 -5.05 10.23
CA ASN A 50 -14.54 -5.28 10.87
C ASN A 50 -15.55 -4.14 10.62
N GLY A 51 -15.37 -3.37 9.54
CA GLY A 51 -16.19 -2.22 9.21
C GLY A 51 -15.52 -0.88 9.52
N ILE A 52 -16.32 0.19 9.62
CA ILE A 52 -15.82 1.56 9.83
C ILE A 52 -15.79 1.88 11.33
N PRO A 53 -14.60 2.01 11.96
CA PRO A 53 -14.53 2.46 13.34
C PRO A 53 -15.00 3.91 13.48
N THR A 54 -15.65 4.22 14.60
CA THR A 54 -16.21 5.57 14.89
C THR A 54 -15.13 6.66 14.99
N ASP A 55 -13.88 6.28 15.29
CA ASP A 55 -12.73 7.16 15.38
C ASP A 55 -11.89 7.18 14.09
N SER A 56 -12.38 6.56 13.01
CA SER A 56 -11.68 6.50 11.73
C SER A 56 -11.76 7.81 10.95
N ARG A 57 -10.84 8.01 10.00
CA ARG A 57 -10.89 9.15 9.08
C ARG A 57 -12.16 9.20 8.25
N ILE A 58 -12.76 8.04 7.95
CA ILE A 58 -14.07 7.97 7.25
C ILE A 58 -15.15 8.58 8.12
N ALA A 59 -15.17 8.27 9.43
CA ALA A 59 -16.20 8.74 10.34
C ALA A 59 -16.00 10.20 10.80
N THR A 60 -14.72 10.66 10.88
CA THR A 60 -14.40 11.98 11.49
C THR A 60 -14.03 13.04 10.45
N ASP A 61 -13.47 12.68 9.32
CA ASP A 61 -13.03 13.61 8.27
C ASP A 61 -13.23 13.00 6.87
N GLY A 62 -14.44 13.14 6.35
CA GLY A 62 -14.81 12.63 5.02
C GLY A 62 -14.21 13.35 3.82
N ARG A 63 -13.26 14.31 4.03
CA ARG A 63 -12.66 15.08 2.93
C ARG A 63 -11.76 14.23 2.04
N PHE A 64 -11.04 13.27 2.62
CA PHE A 64 -10.03 12.49 1.90
C PHE A 64 -10.45 11.04 1.65
N LEU A 65 -11.17 10.43 2.59
CA LEU A 65 -11.67 9.06 2.47
C LEU A 65 -13.16 9.06 2.81
N LYS A 66 -13.99 8.85 1.80
CA LYS A 66 -15.45 8.79 1.95
C LYS A 66 -15.90 7.38 2.33
N GLU A 67 -17.02 7.27 3.02
CA GLU A 67 -17.65 5.98 3.32
C GLU A 67 -17.91 5.15 2.05
N SER A 68 -18.24 5.81 0.94
CA SER A 68 -18.40 5.19 -0.38
C SER A 68 -17.14 4.54 -0.95
N ALA A 69 -15.96 4.77 -0.36
CA ALA A 69 -14.72 4.11 -0.77
C ALA A 69 -14.58 2.68 -0.18
N LEU A 70 -15.33 2.37 0.88
CA LEU A 70 -15.35 1.04 1.49
C LEU A 70 -16.60 0.28 1.04
N THR A 71 -16.62 -0.11 -0.24
CA THR A 71 -17.68 -0.98 -0.77
C THR A 71 -17.56 -2.41 -0.23
N PRO A 72 -18.62 -3.24 -0.27
CA PRO A 72 -18.53 -4.65 0.10
C PRO A 72 -17.42 -5.39 -0.65
N GLU A 73 -17.23 -5.11 -1.94
CA GLU A 73 -16.17 -5.69 -2.76
C GLU A 73 -14.79 -5.26 -2.24
N LYS A 74 -14.62 -3.97 -1.93
CA LYS A 74 -13.37 -3.45 -1.39
C LYS A 74 -13.06 -4.05 -0.02
N LEU A 75 -14.07 -4.25 0.83
CA LEU A 75 -13.90 -4.92 2.12
C LEU A 75 -13.47 -6.38 1.93
N ALA A 76 -14.08 -7.10 0.98
CA ALA A 76 -13.69 -8.47 0.67
C ALA A 76 -12.23 -8.55 0.18
N GLN A 77 -11.80 -7.62 -0.67
CA GLN A 77 -10.41 -7.51 -1.11
C GLN A 77 -9.45 -7.27 0.07
N ILE A 78 -9.79 -6.35 0.97
CA ILE A 78 -8.99 -6.05 2.16
C ILE A 78 -8.87 -7.29 3.07
N GLN A 79 -9.97 -8.01 3.29
CA GLN A 79 -9.97 -9.23 4.09
C GLN A 79 -9.13 -10.34 3.46
N ALA A 80 -9.22 -10.55 2.16
CA ALA A 80 -8.41 -11.53 1.43
C ALA A 80 -6.91 -11.16 1.47
N LEU A 81 -6.55 -9.89 1.28
CA LEU A 81 -5.19 -9.42 1.42
C LEU A 81 -4.66 -9.59 2.85
N ASN A 82 -5.51 -9.41 3.87
CA ASN A 82 -5.11 -9.63 5.27
C ASN A 82 -4.83 -11.09 5.57
N VAL A 83 -5.58 -12.03 4.99
CA VAL A 83 -5.28 -13.47 5.10
C VAL A 83 -3.92 -13.77 4.49
N LEU A 84 -3.66 -13.29 3.28
CA LEU A 84 -2.37 -13.47 2.60
C LEU A 84 -1.21 -12.86 3.40
N ALA A 85 -1.39 -11.68 4.01
CA ALA A 85 -0.40 -11.08 4.88
C ALA A 85 -0.08 -11.97 6.09
N GLY A 86 -1.11 -12.58 6.71
CA GLY A 86 -0.95 -13.54 7.81
C GLY A 86 -0.17 -14.78 7.40
N GLU A 87 -0.41 -15.33 6.19
CA GLU A 87 0.36 -16.44 5.63
C GLU A 87 1.86 -16.10 5.49
N ARG A 88 2.18 -14.84 5.21
CA ARG A 88 3.55 -14.31 5.13
C ARG A 88 4.17 -13.99 6.49
N GLY A 89 3.41 -14.08 7.58
CA GLY A 89 3.86 -13.64 8.91
C GLY A 89 3.96 -12.12 9.05
N GLN A 90 3.24 -11.37 8.23
CA GLN A 90 3.19 -9.90 8.22
C GLN A 90 1.80 -9.39 8.58
N THR A 91 1.72 -8.17 9.08
CA THR A 91 0.45 -7.45 9.10
C THR A 91 0.09 -6.98 7.69
N LEU A 92 -1.19 -6.65 7.46
CA LEU A 92 -1.63 -6.10 6.17
C LEU A 92 -0.86 -4.84 5.78
N ALA A 93 -0.58 -3.96 6.76
CA ALA A 93 0.21 -2.75 6.52
C ALA A 93 1.66 -3.07 6.13
N GLU A 94 2.32 -3.98 6.84
CA GLU A 94 3.67 -4.44 6.53
C GLU A 94 3.73 -5.05 5.12
N MET A 95 2.80 -5.94 4.77
CA MET A 95 2.74 -6.52 3.43
C MET A 95 2.53 -5.46 2.35
N ALA A 96 1.63 -4.50 2.57
CA ALA A 96 1.35 -3.43 1.60
C ALA A 96 2.57 -2.54 1.35
N LEU A 97 3.33 -2.20 2.40
CA LEU A 97 4.58 -1.44 2.28
C LEU A 97 5.69 -2.25 1.60
N SER A 98 5.84 -3.53 1.99
CA SER A 98 6.80 -4.45 1.37
C SER A 98 6.53 -4.62 -0.12
N TRP A 99 5.25 -4.72 -0.50
CA TRP A 99 4.83 -4.85 -1.88
C TRP A 99 5.26 -3.66 -2.76
N ILE A 100 5.21 -2.44 -2.23
CA ILE A 100 5.66 -1.24 -2.96
C ILE A 100 7.16 -1.29 -3.25
N LEU A 101 7.94 -1.84 -2.32
CA LEU A 101 9.41 -1.90 -2.41
C LEU A 101 9.96 -3.20 -3.02
N ARG A 102 9.09 -4.10 -3.48
CA ARG A 102 9.42 -5.48 -3.89
C ARG A 102 10.44 -5.64 -5.03
N ASP A 103 10.55 -4.64 -5.89
CA ASP A 103 11.32 -4.74 -7.15
C ASP A 103 12.41 -3.66 -7.28
N ASP A 104 12.73 -2.98 -6.18
CA ASP A 104 13.74 -1.92 -6.10
C ASP A 104 13.52 -0.71 -7.05
N LYS A 105 12.36 -0.64 -7.72
CA LYS A 105 12.02 0.48 -8.62
C LYS A 105 11.48 1.69 -7.88
N VAL A 106 10.94 1.49 -6.67
CA VAL A 106 10.53 2.56 -5.76
C VAL A 106 11.61 2.74 -4.70
N THR A 107 12.12 3.95 -4.60
CA THR A 107 13.25 4.26 -3.70
C THR A 107 12.82 4.36 -2.24
N SER A 108 11.63 4.92 -1.98
CA SER A 108 11.16 5.16 -0.62
C SER A 108 9.64 5.28 -0.56
N VAL A 109 9.08 5.02 0.61
CA VAL A 109 7.66 5.20 0.90
C VAL A 109 7.47 6.25 1.99
N LEU A 110 6.46 7.11 1.84
CA LEU A 110 6.05 8.07 2.85
C LEU A 110 4.95 7.46 3.70
N ILE A 111 5.25 7.22 4.96
CA ILE A 111 4.28 6.74 5.95
C ILE A 111 3.77 7.89 6.80
N GLY A 112 2.47 7.87 7.09
CA GLY A 112 1.85 8.72 8.11
C GLY A 112 1.56 7.90 9.35
N ALA A 113 1.97 8.36 10.52
CA ALA A 113 1.71 7.71 11.79
C ALA A 113 1.12 8.68 12.79
N SER A 114 0.10 8.26 13.54
CA SER A 114 -0.48 9.00 14.65
C SER A 114 0.08 8.57 16.01
N LYS A 115 0.82 7.47 16.04
CA LYS A 115 1.43 6.88 17.24
C LYS A 115 2.83 6.36 16.91
N PRO A 116 3.80 6.42 17.83
CA PRO A 116 5.15 5.93 17.62
C PRO A 116 5.21 4.43 17.29
N GLU A 117 4.33 3.62 17.89
CA GLU A 117 4.27 2.18 17.67
C GLU A 117 4.03 1.83 16.18
N GLN A 118 3.23 2.64 15.49
CA GLN A 118 2.98 2.45 14.04
C GLN A 118 4.25 2.62 13.20
N ILE A 119 5.16 3.49 13.61
CA ILE A 119 6.45 3.66 12.94
C ILE A 119 7.31 2.41 13.19
N LEU A 120 7.36 1.94 14.45
CA LEU A 120 8.11 0.74 14.81
C LEU A 120 7.59 -0.52 14.08
N ASP A 121 6.28 -0.63 13.89
CA ASP A 121 5.70 -1.72 13.11
C ASP A 121 6.04 -1.59 11.62
N ASN A 122 5.92 -0.39 11.06
CA ASN A 122 6.19 -0.17 9.63
C ASN A 122 7.66 -0.44 9.25
N ILE A 123 8.64 -0.16 10.13
CA ILE A 123 10.05 -0.44 9.83
C ILE A 123 10.43 -1.92 9.90
N LYS A 124 9.57 -2.80 10.42
CA LYS A 124 9.79 -4.26 10.42
C LYS A 124 9.86 -4.85 9.00
N ILE A 125 9.38 -4.12 8.00
CA ILE A 125 9.47 -4.54 6.59
C ILE A 125 10.91 -4.60 6.07
N ILE A 126 11.86 -3.94 6.74
CA ILE A 126 13.26 -3.92 6.30
C ILE A 126 13.81 -5.35 6.29
N GLY A 127 14.24 -5.82 5.11
CA GLY A 127 14.68 -7.19 4.90
C GLY A 127 13.56 -8.22 4.67
N HIS A 128 12.30 -7.78 4.53
CA HIS A 128 11.14 -8.63 4.28
C HIS A 128 10.29 -8.14 3.09
N THR A 129 10.96 -7.60 2.07
CA THR A 129 10.30 -7.06 0.86
C THR A 129 10.19 -8.07 -0.28
N ASP A 130 10.74 -9.26 -0.12
CA ASP A 130 10.69 -10.31 -1.13
C ASP A 130 9.29 -10.91 -1.25
N PHE A 131 8.87 -11.16 -2.48
CA PHE A 131 7.61 -11.83 -2.82
C PHE A 131 7.88 -12.96 -3.80
N THR A 132 7.19 -14.09 -3.60
CA THR A 132 7.15 -15.15 -4.61
C THR A 132 6.21 -14.75 -5.75
N GLU A 133 6.39 -15.33 -6.91
CA GLU A 133 5.50 -15.13 -8.06
C GLU A 133 4.05 -15.52 -7.73
N GLU A 134 3.87 -16.60 -6.96
CA GLU A 134 2.55 -17.04 -6.50
C GLU A 134 1.86 -16.00 -5.61
N GLU A 135 2.58 -15.38 -4.68
CA GLU A 135 2.04 -14.33 -3.81
C GLU A 135 1.65 -13.09 -4.61
N LEU A 136 2.48 -12.68 -5.56
CA LEU A 136 2.17 -11.56 -6.45
C LEU A 136 0.93 -11.85 -7.28
N GLN A 137 0.79 -13.06 -7.81
CA GLN A 137 -0.38 -13.46 -8.59
C GLN A 137 -1.65 -13.53 -7.75
N LYS A 138 -1.57 -13.98 -6.49
CA LYS A 138 -2.69 -13.92 -5.54
C LYS A 138 -3.15 -12.49 -5.30
N ILE A 139 -2.19 -11.56 -5.08
CA ILE A 139 -2.51 -10.13 -4.91
C ILE A 139 -3.23 -9.57 -6.15
N GLU A 140 -2.72 -9.87 -7.36
CA GLU A 140 -3.35 -9.44 -8.61
C GLU A 140 -4.78 -9.97 -8.72
N THR A 141 -4.99 -11.26 -8.46
CA THR A 141 -6.32 -11.89 -8.53
C THR A 141 -7.30 -11.25 -7.55
N ILE A 142 -6.85 -10.96 -6.32
CA ILE A 142 -7.68 -10.32 -5.30
C ILE A 142 -8.10 -8.90 -5.71
N VAL A 143 -7.19 -8.14 -6.30
CA VAL A 143 -7.41 -6.72 -6.62
C VAL A 143 -8.19 -6.53 -7.92
N GLN A 144 -8.07 -7.45 -8.88
CA GLN A 144 -8.76 -7.40 -10.19
C GLN A 144 -10.13 -8.07 -10.17
N GLY A 145 -10.39 -8.98 -9.24
CA GLY A 145 -11.69 -9.64 -9.04
C GLY A 145 -12.65 -8.75 -8.30
#